data_073eaece81b94f9f6426ae1cb6a4ac3c
#
_entry.id   073eaece81b94f9f6426ae1cb6a4ac3c
#
_cell.length_a   1.000
_cell.length_b   1.000
_cell.length_c   1.000
_cell.angle_alpha   90.00
_cell.angle_beta   90.00
_cell.angle_gamma   90.00
#
_symmetry.space_group_name_H-M   'P 1'
#
loop_
_entity.id
_entity.type
_entity.pdbx_description
1 polymer ?
#
loop_
_entity_poly.entity_id
_entity_poly.type
_entity_poly.pdbx_seq_one_letter_code
_entity_poly.pdbx_strand_id
1 'polypeptide(L)'
;MWWDPLSQHYRLYYNSGFPNPGPGIAISNDSHVFTKPTTGAIDTRTNLKTNWVFGTVPYDGATVWLDLEPDTKPSERWKMIFYPTQVSGRNGRLGL
;
A
#
# COMPACT_ATOMS: atom_id res chain seq x y z
N MET A 1 -2.97 -8.87 -6.70
CA MET A 1 -2.92 -7.94 -7.86
C MET A 1 -4.33 -7.61 -8.31
N TRP A 2 -4.57 -6.35 -8.63
CA TRP A 2 -5.86 -5.85 -9.04
C TRP A 2 -5.78 -5.10 -10.35
N TRP A 3 -6.75 -5.31 -11.21
CA TRP A 3 -6.97 -4.44 -12.36
C TRP A 3 -7.75 -3.21 -11.92
N ASP A 4 -7.23 -2.01 -12.18
CA ASP A 4 -7.89 -0.76 -11.89
C ASP A 4 -8.54 -0.21 -13.18
N PRO A 5 -9.87 -0.30 -13.33
CA PRO A 5 -10.53 0.17 -14.53
C PRO A 5 -10.50 1.70 -14.69
N LEU A 6 -10.27 2.44 -13.62
CA LEU A 6 -10.24 3.90 -13.65
C LEU A 6 -8.93 4.43 -14.22
N SER A 7 -7.81 3.83 -13.81
CA SER A 7 -6.48 4.20 -14.30
C SER A 7 -5.98 3.29 -15.41
N GLN A 8 -6.70 2.22 -15.72
CA GLN A 8 -6.38 1.26 -16.77
C GLN A 8 -4.99 0.63 -16.62
N HIS A 9 -4.64 0.23 -15.42
CA HIS A 9 -3.44 -0.54 -15.16
C HIS A 9 -3.66 -1.53 -14.02
N TYR A 10 -2.74 -2.50 -13.92
CA TYR A 10 -2.70 -3.43 -12.80
C TYR A 10 -1.98 -2.79 -11.63
N ARG A 11 -2.48 -3.03 -10.43
CA ARG A 11 -1.80 -2.66 -9.18
C ARG A 11 -1.43 -3.89 -8.39
N LEU A 12 -0.20 -3.93 -7.93
CA LEU A 12 0.31 -4.96 -7.05
C LEU A 12 0.71 -4.30 -5.73
N TYR A 13 0.06 -4.73 -4.65
CA TYR A 13 0.46 -4.34 -3.31
C TYR A 13 1.24 -5.50 -2.71
N TYR A 14 2.39 -5.22 -2.13
CA TYR A 14 3.29 -6.24 -1.65
C TYR A 14 4.00 -5.80 -0.37
N ASN A 15 4.52 -6.78 0.37
CA ASN A 15 5.34 -6.50 1.53
C ASN A 15 6.72 -6.06 1.05
N SER A 16 7.12 -4.85 1.38
CA SER A 16 8.39 -4.29 0.89
C SER A 16 9.62 -4.78 1.65
N GLY A 17 9.45 -5.66 2.61
CA GLY A 17 10.57 -6.37 3.24
C GLY A 17 10.91 -5.92 4.64
N PHE A 18 11.76 -6.72 5.27
CA PHE A 18 12.28 -6.50 6.61
C PHE A 18 13.61 -5.71 6.53
N PRO A 19 13.95 -4.85 7.50
CA PRO A 19 13.26 -4.59 8.75
C PRO A 19 12.17 -3.53 8.68
N ASN A 20 11.87 -3.10 7.53
CA ASN A 20 10.93 -2.04 7.40
C ASN A 20 10.00 -2.07 6.33
N PRO A 21 8.93 -2.03 6.70
CA PRO A 21 8.10 -1.89 5.95
C PRO A 21 6.86 -1.12 5.99
N GLY A 22 6.62 -0.44 5.00
CA GLY A 22 5.32 -0.10 4.52
C GLY A 22 4.94 -1.10 3.44
N PRO A 23 3.66 -1.31 3.18
CA PRO A 23 3.25 -2.03 1.98
C PRO A 23 3.66 -1.22 0.75
N GLY A 24 4.37 -1.87 -0.16
CA GLY A 24 4.79 -1.25 -1.41
C GLY A 24 3.70 -1.37 -2.48
N ILE A 25 3.75 -0.48 -3.46
CA ILE A 25 2.90 -0.53 -4.63
C ILE A 25 3.74 -0.61 -5.89
N ALA A 26 3.32 -1.44 -6.83
CA ALA A 26 3.87 -1.48 -8.18
C ALA A 26 2.71 -1.46 -9.18
N ILE A 27 2.93 -0.89 -10.33
CA ILE A 27 1.93 -0.77 -11.38
C ILE A 27 2.43 -1.38 -12.68
N SER A 28 1.50 -1.89 -13.49
CA SER A 28 1.81 -2.51 -14.78
C SER A 28 0.69 -2.30 -15.77
N ASN A 29 1.05 -2.13 -17.04
CA ASN A 29 0.08 -2.07 -18.13
C ASN A 29 -0.28 -3.46 -18.68
N ASP A 30 0.57 -4.46 -18.47
CA ASP A 30 0.44 -5.78 -19.09
C ASP A 30 0.44 -6.96 -18.11
N SER A 31 0.52 -6.70 -16.82
CA SER A 31 0.63 -7.68 -15.73
C SER A 31 1.96 -8.46 -15.69
N HIS A 32 2.91 -8.11 -16.52
CA HIS A 32 4.21 -8.80 -16.60
C HIS A 32 5.37 -7.89 -16.19
N VAL A 33 5.40 -6.66 -16.67
CA VAL A 33 6.43 -5.69 -16.32
C VAL A 33 5.84 -4.67 -15.36
N PHE A 34 6.44 -4.54 -14.19
CA PHE A 34 5.98 -3.64 -13.13
C PHE A 34 6.97 -2.53 -12.88
N THR A 35 6.43 -1.33 -12.62
CA THR A 35 7.21 -0.17 -12.19
C THR A 35 6.77 0.25 -10.80
N LYS A 36 7.67 0.92 -10.07
CA LYS A 36 7.42 1.39 -8.72
C LYS A 36 7.20 2.90 -8.75
N PRO A 37 5.95 3.38 -8.66
CA PRO A 37 5.70 4.82 -8.65
C PRO A 37 6.16 5.43 -7.32
N THR A 38 6.48 6.70 -7.33
CA THR A 38 6.74 7.44 -6.10
C THR A 38 5.40 7.87 -5.50
N THR A 39 5.14 7.48 -4.26
CA THR A 39 3.84 7.71 -3.63
C THR A 39 3.79 8.94 -2.74
N GLY A 40 4.94 9.51 -2.40
CA GLY A 40 5.03 10.58 -1.40
C GLY A 40 5.35 10.11 0.01
N ALA A 41 5.23 8.82 0.29
CA ALA A 41 5.68 8.27 1.56
C ALA A 41 7.22 8.29 1.62
N ILE A 42 7.76 8.66 2.77
CA ILE A 42 9.20 8.84 2.96
C ILE A 42 9.70 7.79 3.94
N ASP A 43 10.81 7.15 3.59
CA ASP A 43 11.55 6.33 4.52
C ASP A 43 12.27 7.25 5.51
N THR A 44 11.82 7.26 6.75
CA THR A 44 12.37 8.15 7.78
C THR A 44 13.83 7.86 8.15
N ARG A 45 14.34 6.69 7.78
CA ARG A 45 15.74 6.32 8.05
C ARG A 45 16.70 6.93 7.05
N THR A 46 16.27 7.00 5.80
CA THR A 46 17.11 7.47 4.69
C THR A 46 16.70 8.85 4.17
N ASN A 47 15.51 9.33 4.57
CA ASN A 47 14.88 10.54 4.07
C ASN A 47 14.63 10.51 2.56
N LEU A 48 14.48 9.31 2.00
CA LEU A 48 14.21 9.13 0.58
C LEU A 48 12.73 8.86 0.32
N LYS A 49 12.25 9.34 -0.81
CA LYS A 49 10.91 9.02 -1.30
C LYS A 49 10.84 7.56 -1.72
N THR A 50 9.71 6.94 -1.44
CA THR A 50 9.50 5.51 -1.68
C THR A 50 8.27 5.26 -2.54
N ASN A 51 8.04 3.99 -2.84
CA ASN A 51 6.79 3.51 -3.41
C ASN A 51 5.87 2.89 -2.34
N TRP A 52 6.04 3.24 -1.09
CA TRP A 52 5.22 2.74 0.00
C TRP A 52 3.86 3.43 0.03
N VAL A 53 2.84 2.69 0.44
CA VAL A 53 1.49 3.22 0.56
C VAL A 53 1.38 4.15 1.77
N PHE A 54 2.07 3.81 2.85
CA PHE A 54 2.20 4.67 4.01
C PHE A 54 3.62 4.55 4.59
N GLY A 55 3.94 5.42 5.53
CA GLY A 55 5.30 5.51 6.07
C GLY A 55 5.71 4.31 6.91
N THR A 56 6.81 4.48 7.63
CA THR A 56 7.48 3.40 8.35
C THR A 56 6.66 2.92 9.54
N VAL A 57 5.70 2.04 9.27
CA VAL A 57 4.90 1.39 10.32
C VAL A 57 5.06 -0.11 10.15
N PRO A 58 5.67 -0.80 11.10
CA PRO A 58 5.74 -2.26 11.06
C PRO A 58 4.34 -2.87 11.05
N TYR A 59 4.13 -3.85 10.19
CA TYR A 59 2.84 -4.53 10.09
C TYR A 59 3.05 -6.01 9.74
N ASP A 60 2.07 -6.83 10.12
CA ASP A 60 2.15 -8.27 9.88
C ASP A 60 1.46 -8.71 8.62
N GLY A 61 0.42 -8.03 8.24
CA GLY A 61 -0.33 -8.38 7.06
C GLY A 61 -1.28 -7.27 6.66
N ALA A 62 -1.66 -7.31 5.40
CA ALA A 62 -2.60 -6.34 4.86
C ALA A 62 -3.47 -6.98 3.79
N THR A 63 -4.69 -6.50 3.69
CA THR A 63 -5.60 -6.83 2.60
C THR A 63 -6.01 -5.53 1.92
N VAL A 64 -5.95 -5.52 0.60
CA VAL A 64 -6.28 -4.35 -0.21
C VAL A 64 -7.39 -4.72 -1.19
N TRP A 65 -8.33 -3.83 -1.39
CA TRP A 65 -9.35 -4.01 -2.42
C TRP A 65 -9.77 -2.68 -3.04
N LEU A 66 -10.35 -2.80 -4.22
CA LEU A 66 -10.89 -1.67 -4.96
C LEU A 66 -12.40 -1.62 -4.76
N ASP A 67 -12.88 -0.52 -4.20
CA ASP A 67 -14.31 -0.27 -4.01
C ASP A 67 -14.86 0.45 -5.24
N LEU A 68 -15.68 -0.25 -6.01
CA LEU A 68 -16.30 0.28 -7.22
C LEU A 68 -17.74 0.74 -7.02
N GLU A 69 -18.19 0.87 -5.79
CA GLU A 69 -19.53 1.38 -5.51
C GLU A 69 -19.69 2.80 -6.07
N PRO A 70 -20.82 3.10 -6.74
CA PRO A 70 -21.00 4.39 -7.41
C PRO A 70 -20.87 5.59 -6.51
N ASP A 71 -21.29 5.47 -5.24
CA ASP A 71 -21.29 6.57 -4.29
C ASP A 71 -19.94 6.81 -3.63
N THR A 72 -18.98 5.92 -3.83
CA THR A 72 -17.65 6.06 -3.24
C THR A 72 -16.85 7.13 -3.98
N LYS A 73 -16.31 8.07 -3.23
CA LYS A 73 -15.44 9.12 -3.81
C LYS A 73 -14.22 8.49 -4.48
N PRO A 74 -13.77 9.02 -5.62
CA PRO A 74 -12.59 8.49 -6.32
C PRO A 74 -11.35 8.38 -5.43
N SER A 75 -11.13 9.32 -4.53
CA SER A 75 -9.98 9.33 -3.62
C SER A 75 -10.06 8.27 -2.51
N GLU A 76 -11.21 7.64 -2.34
CA GLU A 76 -11.47 6.68 -1.28
C GLU A 76 -11.72 5.26 -1.79
N ARG A 77 -11.52 5.02 -3.09
CA ARG A 77 -11.84 3.72 -3.70
C ARG A 77 -10.86 2.62 -3.34
N TRP A 78 -9.59 2.94 -3.14
CA TRP A 78 -8.63 1.96 -2.68
C TRP A 78 -8.67 1.87 -1.17
N LYS A 79 -8.95 0.69 -0.66
CA LYS A 79 -9.11 0.44 0.77
C LYS A 79 -8.17 -0.64 1.24
N MET A 80 -7.66 -0.48 2.45
CA MET A 80 -6.71 -1.41 3.03
C MET A 80 -7.06 -1.65 4.49
N ILE A 81 -7.02 -2.91 4.90
CA ILE A 81 -7.02 -3.31 6.31
C ILE A 81 -5.65 -3.91 6.59
N PHE A 82 -5.00 -3.47 7.65
CA PHE A 82 -3.69 -3.97 8.02
C PHE A 82 -3.59 -4.16 9.53
N TYR A 83 -2.62 -4.98 9.94
CA TYR A 83 -2.38 -5.28 11.33
C TYR A 83 -1.01 -4.74 11.74
N PRO A 84 -0.94 -3.58 12.41
CA PRO A 84 0.33 -3.02 12.85
C PRO A 84 0.89 -3.84 14.02
N THR A 85 2.19 -4.10 14.01
CA THR A 85 2.84 -4.91 15.04
C THR A 85 3.32 -4.11 16.23
N GLN A 86 3.48 -2.80 16.07
CA GLN A 86 3.94 -1.92 17.14
C GLN A 86 3.16 -0.61 17.12
N VAL A 87 2.27 -0.45 18.06
CA VAL A 87 1.52 0.78 18.23
C VAL A 87 1.44 1.09 19.72
N SER A 88 1.96 2.26 20.14
CA SER A 88 1.86 2.75 21.51
C SER A 88 2.33 1.74 22.57
N GLY A 89 3.45 1.05 22.32
CA GLY A 89 4.00 0.06 23.23
C GLY A 89 3.22 -1.25 23.33
N ARG A 90 2.24 -1.48 22.48
CA ARG A 90 1.47 -2.71 22.41
C ARG A 90 1.68 -3.40 21.08
N ASN A 91 1.71 -4.72 21.12
CA ASN A 91 1.83 -5.54 19.93
C ASN A 91 0.45 -5.76 19.33
N GLY A 92 0.30 -5.38 18.08
CA GLY A 92 -0.85 -5.74 17.28
C GLY A 92 -2.11 -4.89 17.51
N ARG A 93 -2.52 -4.21 16.47
CA ARG A 93 -3.77 -3.48 16.43
C ARG A 93 -4.31 -3.50 15.01
N LEU A 94 -5.60 -3.75 14.85
CA LEU A 94 -6.22 -3.65 13.53
C LEU A 94 -6.26 -2.19 13.09
N GLY A 95 -5.71 -1.91 11.91
CA GLY A 95 -5.72 -0.59 11.29
C GLY A 95 -6.48 -0.59 9.96
N LEU A 96 -7.05 0.53 9.65
CA LEU A 96 -7.75 0.78 8.40
C LEU A 96 -7.08 1.89 7.60
#